data_dd5c7be99321fb43bc6730cbbd1317f4
#
_entry.id   dd5c7be99321fb43bc6730cbbd1317f4
#
_cell.length_a   1.000
_cell.length_b   1.000
_cell.length_c   1.000
_cell.angle_alpha   90.00
_cell.angle_beta   90.00
_cell.angle_gamma   90.00
#
_symmetry.space_group_name_H-M   'P 1'
#
loop_
_entity.id
_entity.type
_entity.pdbx_description
1 polymer ?
#
loop_
_entity_poly.entity_id
_entity_poly.type
_entity_poly.pdbx_seq_one_letter_code
_entity_poly.pdbx_strand_id
1 'polypeptide(L)'
;MARRAEELFLSREMYCAEAIVCAVSEGLNGGLARERARGLATGFGEGLGKAGCVCGALSGAVLASSWFLSANLSPREVRAASRELHDRFREAHGATCCRVLTKPVKGDPAGHFAKCSGLTRFGAELAARVILARLPSLAHGATPPRPRTGASRLASLLRRLADALG
;
A
#
# COMPACT_ATOMS: atom_id res chain seq x y z
N MET A 1 3.49 -8.41 9.05
CA MET A 1 2.74 -7.38 8.29
C MET A 1 1.24 -7.67 8.26
N ALA A 2 0.77 -8.78 7.72
CA ALA A 2 -0.67 -9.08 7.63
C ALA A 2 -1.39 -9.05 8.99
N ARG A 3 -0.89 -9.77 9.99
CA ARG A 3 -1.43 -9.73 11.35
C ARG A 3 -1.36 -8.32 11.97
N ARG A 4 -0.26 -7.60 11.76
CA ARG A 4 -0.12 -6.23 12.27
C ARG A 4 -1.14 -5.26 11.67
N ALA A 5 -1.42 -5.36 10.36
CA ALA A 5 -2.46 -4.56 9.71
C ALA A 5 -3.86 -4.89 10.28
N GLU A 6 -4.14 -6.16 10.50
CA GLU A 6 -5.38 -6.62 11.12
C GLU A 6 -5.54 -6.07 12.55
N GLU A 7 -4.50 -6.14 13.38
CA GLU A 7 -4.47 -5.59 14.74
C GLU A 7 -4.76 -4.08 14.76
N LEU A 8 -4.09 -3.31 13.88
CA LEU A 8 -4.31 -1.86 13.77
C LEU A 8 -5.73 -1.51 13.32
N PHE A 9 -6.34 -2.34 12.49
CA PHE A 9 -7.74 -2.17 12.10
C PHE A 9 -8.70 -2.56 13.25
N LEU A 10 -8.46 -3.70 13.89
CA LEU A 10 -9.30 -4.22 14.97
C LEU A 10 -9.31 -3.31 16.22
N SER A 11 -8.18 -2.67 16.53
CA SER A 11 -8.09 -1.68 17.61
C SER A 11 -8.85 -0.38 17.31
N ARG A 12 -9.38 -0.24 16.09
CA ARG A 12 -10.05 0.98 15.59
C ARG A 12 -9.14 2.23 15.55
N GLU A 13 -7.84 2.04 15.67
CA GLU A 13 -6.87 3.14 15.52
C GLU A 13 -6.79 3.63 14.06
N MET A 14 -7.01 2.72 13.11
CA MET A 14 -6.83 2.96 11.69
C MET A 14 -7.89 2.30 10.83
N TYR A 15 -8.28 2.96 9.75
CA TYR A 15 -9.04 2.32 8.67
C TYR A 15 -8.16 1.38 7.85
N CYS A 16 -8.79 0.54 7.02
CA CYS A 16 -8.13 -0.52 6.26
C CYS A 16 -6.90 -0.03 5.44
N ALA A 17 -7.01 1.07 4.72
CA ALA A 17 -5.91 1.60 3.92
C ALA A 17 -4.74 2.10 4.80
N GLU A 18 -5.06 2.82 5.87
CA GLU A 18 -4.08 3.33 6.84
C GLU A 18 -3.32 2.19 7.52
N ALA A 19 -4.05 1.18 8.01
CA ALA A 19 -3.50 0.02 8.68
C ALA A 19 -2.52 -0.75 7.78
N ILE A 20 -2.85 -0.91 6.50
CA ILE A 20 -1.98 -1.60 5.54
C ILE A 20 -0.70 -0.80 5.27
N VAL A 21 -0.83 0.50 4.97
CA VAL A 21 0.36 1.32 4.67
C VAL A 21 1.30 1.38 5.87
N CYS A 22 0.76 1.55 7.09
CA CYS A 22 1.54 1.51 8.31
C CYS A 22 2.23 0.16 8.50
N ALA A 23 1.47 -0.94 8.53
CA ALA A 23 2.00 -2.26 8.84
C ALA A 23 3.04 -2.75 7.83
N VAL A 24 2.86 -2.45 6.54
CA VAL A 24 3.83 -2.81 5.51
C VAL A 24 5.08 -1.94 5.61
N SER A 25 4.93 -0.62 5.88
CA SER A 25 6.08 0.25 6.10
C SER A 25 6.89 -0.14 7.33
N GLU A 26 6.23 -0.43 8.46
CA GLU A 26 6.88 -0.93 9.67
C GLU A 26 7.62 -2.25 9.41
N GLY A 27 6.96 -3.20 8.77
CA GLY A 27 7.48 -4.56 8.58
C GLY A 27 8.61 -4.70 7.55
N LEU A 28 8.77 -3.74 6.65
CA LEU A 28 9.82 -3.73 5.62
C LEU A 28 10.79 -2.55 5.76
N ASN A 29 10.86 -1.93 6.94
CA ASN A 29 11.73 -0.77 7.22
C ASN A 29 11.56 0.37 6.20
N GLY A 30 10.32 0.63 5.77
CA GLY A 30 10.01 1.60 4.71
C GLY A 30 10.28 3.06 5.05
N GLY A 31 10.64 3.36 6.29
CA GLY A 31 11.01 4.70 6.74
C GLY A 31 9.87 5.74 6.68
N LEU A 32 8.64 5.30 6.48
CA LEU A 32 7.47 6.17 6.49
C LEU A 32 6.91 6.27 7.92
N ALA A 33 7.02 7.44 8.52
CA ALA A 33 6.49 7.69 9.85
C ALA A 33 4.97 7.39 9.90
N ARG A 34 4.50 6.88 11.04
CA ARG A 34 3.12 6.40 11.23
C ARG A 34 2.07 7.45 10.88
N GLU A 35 2.28 8.70 11.31
CA GLU A 35 1.38 9.83 11.05
C GLU A 35 1.32 10.15 9.55
N ARG A 36 2.45 10.06 8.86
CA ARG A 36 2.50 10.27 7.40
C ARG A 36 1.84 9.13 6.64
N ALA A 37 2.05 7.88 7.09
CA ALA A 37 1.38 6.71 6.52
C ALA A 37 -0.14 6.84 6.63
N ARG A 38 -0.66 7.25 7.80
CA ARG A 38 -2.07 7.57 8.00
C ARG A 38 -2.53 8.67 7.05
N GLY A 39 -1.86 9.83 7.07
CA GLY A 39 -2.25 10.99 6.26
C GLY A 39 -2.36 10.69 4.76
N LEU A 40 -1.44 9.87 4.23
CA LEU A 40 -1.49 9.43 2.83
C LEU A 40 -2.67 8.52 2.51
N ALA A 41 -3.16 7.77 3.49
CA ALA A 41 -4.15 6.72 3.29
C ALA A 41 -5.56 7.07 3.80
N THR A 42 -5.72 8.10 4.62
CA THR A 42 -6.99 8.46 5.28
C THR A 42 -8.14 8.66 4.30
N GLY A 43 -7.91 9.31 3.16
CA GLY A 43 -8.94 9.54 2.15
C GLY A 43 -9.49 8.27 1.49
N PHE A 44 -8.80 7.12 1.64
CA PHE A 44 -9.23 5.83 1.10
C PHE A 44 -10.09 5.02 2.08
N GLY A 45 -10.30 5.51 3.31
CA GLY A 45 -11.19 4.89 4.28
C GLY A 45 -12.61 4.72 3.73
N GLU A 46 -13.28 3.61 4.08
CA GLU A 46 -14.66 3.26 3.70
C GLU A 46 -14.92 3.31 2.18
N GLY A 47 -13.88 3.10 1.37
CA GLY A 47 -13.95 3.14 -0.09
C GLY A 47 -14.03 4.56 -0.63
N LEU A 48 -12.93 5.32 -0.56
CA LEU A 48 -12.82 6.73 -0.93
C LEU A 48 -13.84 7.61 -0.19
N GLY A 49 -13.62 7.78 1.12
CA GLY A 49 -14.44 8.69 1.92
C GLY A 49 -15.94 8.35 1.87
N LYS A 50 -16.31 7.08 2.00
CA LYS A 50 -17.69 6.54 1.94
C LYS A 50 -18.33 6.49 0.55
N ALA A 51 -17.61 6.77 -0.54
CA ALA A 51 -18.12 6.60 -1.89
C ALA A 51 -18.40 5.11 -2.24
N GLY A 52 -17.81 4.18 -1.47
CA GLY A 52 -18.02 2.74 -1.61
C GLY A 52 -17.22 2.07 -2.75
N CYS A 53 -16.30 2.77 -3.36
CA CYS A 53 -15.34 2.27 -4.35
C CYS A 53 -14.15 3.25 -4.48
N VAL A 54 -12.95 2.79 -4.50
CA VAL A 54 -12.36 1.44 -4.42
C VAL A 54 -12.22 1.01 -2.95
N CYS A 55 -12.15 -0.31 -2.72
CA CYS A 55 -11.92 -0.86 -1.37
C CYS A 55 -10.60 -0.34 -0.79
N GLY A 56 -10.64 0.18 0.47
CA GLY A 56 -9.45 0.69 1.16
C GLY A 56 -8.35 -0.35 1.36
N ALA A 57 -8.70 -1.63 1.46
CA ALA A 57 -7.70 -2.69 1.53
C ALA A 57 -6.90 -2.83 0.21
N LEU A 58 -7.56 -2.66 -0.93
CA LEU A 58 -6.88 -2.66 -2.22
C LEU A 58 -6.06 -1.38 -2.42
N SER A 59 -6.65 -0.20 -2.17
CA SER A 59 -5.92 1.07 -2.35
C SER A 59 -4.75 1.19 -1.38
N GLY A 60 -4.88 0.72 -0.14
CA GLY A 60 -3.78 0.65 0.81
C GLY A 60 -2.64 -0.26 0.35
N ALA A 61 -2.97 -1.42 -0.24
CA ALA A 61 -1.98 -2.32 -0.83
C ALA A 61 -1.23 -1.67 -2.01
N VAL A 62 -1.95 -0.95 -2.88
CA VAL A 62 -1.35 -0.20 -3.99
C VAL A 62 -0.45 0.92 -3.49
N LEU A 63 -0.89 1.71 -2.51
CA LEU A 63 -0.09 2.78 -1.91
C LEU A 63 1.20 2.25 -1.27
N ALA A 64 1.08 1.21 -0.43
CA ALA A 64 2.24 0.58 0.20
C ALA A 64 3.22 0.05 -0.85
N SER A 65 2.74 -0.67 -1.86
CA SER A 65 3.60 -1.20 -2.92
C SER A 65 4.26 -0.09 -3.73
N SER A 66 3.53 0.96 -4.07
CA SER A 66 4.09 2.12 -4.81
C SER A 66 5.19 2.81 -4.02
N TRP A 67 5.03 2.94 -2.69
CA TRP A 67 6.05 3.53 -1.81
C TRP A 67 7.40 2.81 -1.93
N PHE A 68 7.40 1.47 -1.89
CA PHE A 68 8.63 0.68 -1.97
C PHE A 68 9.19 0.56 -3.39
N LEU A 69 8.31 0.37 -4.38
CA LEU A 69 8.73 0.05 -5.74
C LEU A 69 9.20 1.26 -6.53
N SER A 70 8.65 2.46 -6.29
CA SER A 70 8.94 3.66 -7.08
C SER A 70 10.38 4.15 -6.97
N ALA A 71 11.11 3.75 -5.92
CA ALA A 71 12.52 4.09 -5.76
C ALA A 71 13.45 3.26 -6.67
N ASN A 72 13.01 2.05 -7.07
CA ASN A 72 13.84 1.06 -7.76
C ASN A 72 13.36 0.72 -9.17
N LEU A 73 12.07 0.89 -9.43
CA LEU A 73 11.43 0.46 -10.66
C LEU A 73 10.93 1.66 -11.48
N SER A 74 10.79 1.44 -12.78
CA SER A 74 10.19 2.42 -13.68
C SER A 74 8.69 2.61 -13.37
N PRO A 75 8.10 3.76 -13.71
CA PRO A 75 6.67 3.97 -13.56
C PRO A 75 5.79 2.94 -14.27
N ARG A 76 6.29 2.32 -15.35
CA ARG A 76 5.59 1.24 -16.07
C ARG A 76 5.51 -0.02 -15.21
N GLU A 77 6.63 -0.40 -14.57
CA GLU A 77 6.69 -1.59 -13.70
C GLU A 77 5.87 -1.40 -12.43
N VAL A 78 5.88 -0.20 -11.84
CA VAL A 78 5.01 0.12 -10.68
C VAL A 78 3.54 0.00 -11.05
N ARG A 79 3.13 0.50 -12.22
CA ARG A 79 1.75 0.33 -12.70
C ARG A 79 1.40 -1.13 -12.97
N ALA A 80 2.33 -1.93 -13.49
CA ALA A 80 2.13 -3.36 -13.68
C ALA A 80 1.93 -4.09 -12.33
N ALA A 81 2.71 -3.73 -11.30
CA ALA A 81 2.52 -4.23 -9.94
C ALA A 81 1.14 -3.86 -9.36
N SER A 82 0.70 -2.61 -9.59
CA SER A 82 -0.63 -2.16 -9.16
C SER A 82 -1.75 -2.93 -9.88
N ARG A 83 -1.59 -3.24 -11.15
CA ARG A 83 -2.52 -4.07 -11.92
C ARG A 83 -2.56 -5.50 -11.37
N GLU A 84 -1.41 -6.09 -11.05
CA GLU A 84 -1.34 -7.42 -10.42
C GLU A 84 -2.08 -7.45 -9.07
N LEU A 85 -1.89 -6.43 -8.22
CA LEU A 85 -2.62 -6.29 -6.96
C LEU A 85 -4.14 -6.26 -7.18
N HIS A 86 -4.61 -5.46 -8.14
CA HIS A 86 -6.02 -5.36 -8.50
C HIS A 86 -6.59 -6.71 -8.94
N ASP A 87 -5.90 -7.39 -9.86
CA ASP A 87 -6.41 -8.62 -10.47
C ASP A 87 -6.44 -9.77 -9.45
N ARG A 88 -5.39 -9.94 -8.64
CA ARG A 88 -5.36 -10.94 -7.55
C ARG A 88 -6.38 -10.64 -6.45
N PHE A 89 -6.57 -9.37 -6.10
CA PHE A 89 -7.57 -8.99 -5.12
C PHE A 89 -8.99 -9.31 -5.62
N ARG A 90 -9.26 -9.00 -6.89
CA ARG A 90 -10.54 -9.31 -7.53
C ARG A 90 -10.77 -10.81 -7.68
N GLU A 91 -9.75 -11.57 -8.03
CA GLU A 91 -9.82 -13.03 -8.11
C GLU A 91 -10.19 -13.65 -6.75
N ALA A 92 -9.56 -13.20 -5.66
CA ALA A 92 -9.80 -13.73 -4.32
C ALA A 92 -11.16 -13.34 -3.72
N HIS A 93 -11.71 -12.18 -4.09
CA HIS A 93 -12.89 -11.62 -3.43
C HIS A 93 -14.08 -11.34 -4.35
N GLY A 94 -13.96 -11.57 -5.65
CA GLY A 94 -15.01 -11.35 -6.66
C GLY A 94 -15.25 -9.88 -7.03
N ALA A 95 -14.72 -8.91 -6.26
CA ALA A 95 -14.92 -7.48 -6.47
C ALA A 95 -13.79 -6.63 -5.91
N THR A 96 -13.75 -5.35 -6.31
CA THR A 96 -12.79 -4.36 -5.81
C THR A 96 -13.46 -3.15 -5.14
N CYS A 97 -14.78 -3.06 -5.21
CA CYS A 97 -15.55 -1.96 -4.62
C CYS A 97 -16.06 -2.33 -3.22
N CYS A 98 -15.81 -1.45 -2.24
CA CYS A 98 -16.19 -1.63 -0.84
C CYS A 98 -17.67 -2.01 -0.68
N ARG A 99 -18.59 -1.25 -1.32
CA ARG A 99 -20.03 -1.51 -1.25
C ARG A 99 -20.45 -2.89 -1.81
N VAL A 100 -19.70 -3.45 -2.76
CA VAL A 100 -19.98 -4.79 -3.32
C VAL A 100 -19.47 -5.85 -2.36
N LEU A 101 -18.24 -5.69 -1.86
CA LEU A 101 -17.60 -6.62 -0.93
C LEU A 101 -18.34 -6.74 0.40
N THR A 102 -18.94 -5.64 0.88
CA THR A 102 -19.67 -5.60 2.16
C THR A 102 -21.19 -5.80 2.01
N LYS A 103 -21.71 -5.93 0.78
CA LYS A 103 -23.14 -6.15 0.53
C LYS A 103 -23.72 -7.33 1.33
N PRO A 104 -23.03 -8.51 1.42
CA PRO A 104 -23.56 -9.66 2.17
C PRO A 104 -23.74 -9.42 3.68
N VAL A 105 -23.03 -8.45 4.22
CA VAL A 105 -23.04 -8.10 5.66
C VAL A 105 -23.69 -6.73 5.91
N LYS A 106 -24.46 -6.24 4.95
CA LYS A 106 -25.20 -4.98 5.08
C LYS A 106 -26.25 -5.11 6.19
N GLY A 107 -26.20 -4.19 7.17
CA GLY A 107 -27.10 -4.23 8.34
C GLY A 107 -26.59 -5.08 9.52
N ASP A 108 -25.44 -5.75 9.35
CA ASP A 108 -24.73 -6.45 10.42
C ASP A 108 -23.39 -5.73 10.71
N PRO A 109 -23.31 -4.86 11.72
CA PRO A 109 -22.09 -4.13 12.04
C PRO A 109 -20.91 -5.04 12.42
N ALA A 110 -21.17 -6.15 13.12
CA ALA A 110 -20.13 -7.10 13.55
C ALA A 110 -19.57 -7.87 12.35
N GLY A 111 -20.45 -8.40 11.49
CA GLY A 111 -20.07 -9.08 10.26
C GLY A 111 -19.35 -8.14 9.28
N HIS A 112 -19.79 -6.87 9.18
CA HIS A 112 -19.11 -5.86 8.37
C HIS A 112 -17.68 -5.62 8.87
N PHE A 113 -17.51 -5.47 10.18
CA PHE A 113 -16.21 -5.24 10.80
C PHE A 113 -15.27 -6.44 10.60
N ALA A 114 -15.77 -7.66 10.83
CA ALA A 114 -15.03 -8.90 10.59
C ALA A 114 -14.63 -9.06 9.10
N LYS A 115 -15.55 -8.76 8.18
CA LYS A 115 -15.25 -8.78 6.74
C LYS A 115 -14.14 -7.80 6.38
N CYS A 116 -14.20 -6.57 6.85
CA CYS A 116 -13.19 -5.55 6.59
C CYS A 116 -11.83 -5.90 7.22
N SER A 117 -11.82 -6.51 8.41
CA SER A 117 -10.60 -7.03 9.05
C SER A 117 -9.90 -8.06 8.15
N GLY A 118 -10.64 -9.05 7.66
CA GLY A 118 -10.09 -10.05 6.74
C GLY A 118 -9.56 -9.46 5.43
N LEU A 119 -10.27 -8.48 4.84
CA LEU A 119 -9.80 -7.76 3.65
C LEU A 119 -8.51 -6.96 3.93
N THR A 120 -8.41 -6.34 5.11
CA THR A 120 -7.23 -5.58 5.53
C THR A 120 -6.01 -6.49 5.68
N ARG A 121 -6.18 -7.63 6.36
CA ARG A 121 -5.14 -8.66 6.47
C ARG A 121 -4.67 -9.15 5.11
N PHE A 122 -5.62 -9.51 4.24
CA PHE A 122 -5.31 -9.97 2.88
C PHE A 122 -4.58 -8.91 2.05
N GLY A 123 -5.03 -7.65 2.07
CA GLY A 123 -4.39 -6.55 1.36
C GLY A 123 -2.94 -6.33 1.77
N ALA A 124 -2.64 -6.39 3.08
CA ALA A 124 -1.29 -6.27 3.60
C ALA A 124 -0.40 -7.45 3.19
N GLU A 125 -0.93 -8.67 3.22
CA GLU A 125 -0.21 -9.87 2.77
C GLU A 125 0.10 -9.80 1.27
N LEU A 126 -0.88 -9.43 0.46
CA LEU A 126 -0.73 -9.30 -0.98
C LEU A 126 0.29 -8.22 -1.34
N ALA A 127 0.25 -7.05 -0.70
CA ALA A 127 1.24 -6.00 -0.87
C ALA A 127 2.66 -6.50 -0.55
N ALA A 128 2.83 -7.17 0.59
CA ALA A 128 4.12 -7.71 0.99
C ALA A 128 4.66 -8.72 -0.03
N ARG A 129 3.83 -9.63 -0.53
CA ARG A 129 4.21 -10.62 -1.56
C ARG A 129 4.67 -9.92 -2.85
N VAL A 130 3.91 -8.93 -3.32
CA VAL A 130 4.21 -8.20 -4.57
C VAL A 130 5.50 -7.37 -4.44
N ILE A 131 5.74 -6.76 -3.28
CA ILE A 131 6.96 -6.02 -2.98
C ILE A 131 8.16 -6.97 -2.95
N LEU A 132 8.10 -8.03 -2.14
CA LEU A 132 9.21 -8.95 -1.93
C LEU A 132 9.58 -9.76 -3.18
N ALA A 133 8.61 -10.06 -4.05
CA ALA A 133 8.88 -10.69 -5.34
C ALA A 133 9.75 -9.80 -6.26
N ARG A 134 9.68 -8.47 -6.10
CA ARG A 134 10.44 -7.50 -6.90
C ARG A 134 11.67 -6.96 -6.19
N LEU A 135 11.66 -6.95 -4.88
CA LEU A 135 12.73 -6.45 -4.01
C LEU A 135 13.04 -7.48 -2.91
N PRO A 136 13.61 -8.66 -3.28
CA PRO A 136 13.84 -9.75 -2.32
C PRO A 136 14.80 -9.39 -1.20
N SER A 137 15.70 -8.42 -1.41
CA SER A 137 16.61 -7.93 -0.37
C SER A 137 15.91 -7.36 0.87
N LEU A 138 14.68 -6.88 0.73
CA LEU A 138 13.90 -6.37 1.86
C LEU A 138 13.50 -7.47 2.84
N ALA A 139 13.43 -8.73 2.42
CA ALA A 139 13.19 -9.87 3.32
C ALA A 139 14.29 -10.04 4.37
N HIS A 140 15.50 -9.56 4.08
CA HIS A 140 16.68 -9.66 4.95
C HIS A 140 16.99 -8.35 5.70
N GLY A 141 15.99 -7.47 5.87
CA GLY A 141 16.14 -6.24 6.64
C GLY A 141 16.85 -5.09 5.91
N ALA A 142 17.05 -5.19 4.59
CA ALA A 142 17.59 -4.08 3.81
C ALA A 142 16.65 -2.86 3.91
N THR A 143 17.22 -1.66 4.06
CA THR A 143 16.44 -0.44 4.03
C THR A 143 16.17 -0.06 2.57
N PRO A 144 14.91 0.16 2.17
CA PRO A 144 14.62 0.58 0.81
C PRO A 144 15.25 1.95 0.52
N PRO A 145 15.80 2.18 -0.67
CA PRO A 145 16.28 3.50 -1.06
C PRO A 145 15.10 4.48 -1.07
N ARG A 146 15.36 5.69 -0.62
CA ARG A 146 14.34 6.75 -0.62
C ARG A 146 13.96 7.12 -2.06
N PRO A 147 12.68 7.44 -2.34
CA PRO A 147 12.28 7.98 -3.63
C PRO A 147 13.14 9.18 -3.99
N ARG A 148 13.69 9.19 -5.21
CA ARG A 148 14.50 10.32 -5.69
C ARG A 148 13.58 11.52 -5.88
N THR A 149 13.75 12.57 -5.08
CA THR A 149 13.03 13.84 -5.27
C THR A 149 13.46 14.49 -6.60
N GLY A 150 12.60 15.33 -7.19
CA GLY A 150 12.92 16.03 -8.44
C GLY A 150 14.23 16.85 -8.33
N ALA A 151 14.51 17.40 -7.15
CA ALA A 151 15.77 18.07 -6.84
C ALA A 151 17.00 17.15 -7.01
N SER A 152 16.88 15.86 -6.68
CA SER A 152 17.99 14.91 -6.86
C SER A 152 18.26 14.58 -8.33
N ARG A 153 17.24 14.65 -9.19
CA ARG A 153 17.41 14.48 -10.65
C ARG A 153 18.12 15.68 -11.26
N LEU A 154 17.71 16.88 -10.87
CA LEU A 154 18.35 18.11 -11.33
C LEU A 154 19.82 18.19 -10.86
N ALA A 155 20.09 17.87 -9.59
CA ALA A 155 21.45 17.81 -9.04
C ALA A 155 22.32 16.78 -9.77
N SER A 156 21.76 15.61 -10.15
CA SER A 156 22.51 14.61 -10.91
C SER A 156 22.78 15.04 -12.36
N LEU A 157 21.85 15.79 -12.96
CA LEU A 157 22.01 16.34 -14.31
C LEU A 157 23.08 17.46 -14.29
N LEU A 158 23.03 18.34 -13.31
CA LEU A 158 24.02 19.41 -13.15
C LEU A 158 25.44 18.87 -12.88
N ARG A 159 25.58 17.81 -12.09
CA ARG A 159 26.89 17.13 -11.91
C ARG A 159 27.42 16.56 -13.24
N ARG A 160 26.56 15.85 -14.00
CA ARG A 160 26.97 15.32 -15.32
C ARG A 160 27.38 16.41 -16.29
N LEU A 161 26.72 17.57 -16.25
CA LEU A 161 27.10 18.73 -17.08
C LEU A 161 28.40 19.36 -16.59
N ALA A 162 28.61 19.45 -15.27
CA ALA A 162 29.86 19.94 -14.71
C ALA A 162 31.04 19.02 -15.07
N ASP A 163 30.85 17.70 -14.97
CA ASP A 163 31.86 16.69 -15.32
C ASP A 163 32.16 16.66 -16.84
N ALA A 164 31.24 17.14 -17.70
CA ALA A 164 31.43 17.22 -19.14
C ALA A 164 32.07 18.52 -19.62
N LEU A 165 32.17 19.53 -18.76
CA LEU A 165 32.71 20.86 -19.07
C LEU A 165 34.08 21.13 -18.41
N GLY A 166 34.58 20.19 -17.58
CA GLY A 166 35.89 20.21 -16.96
C GLY A 166 36.80 19.15 -17.50
#